data_3860e396edac9e881b8d64401f282dbd
#
_entry.id   3860e396edac9e881b8d64401f282dbd
#
_cell.length_a   1.000
_cell.length_b   1.000
_cell.length_c   1.000
_cell.angle_alpha   90.00
_cell.angle_beta   90.00
_cell.angle_gamma   90.00
#
_symmetry.space_group_name_H-M   'P 1'
#
loop_
_entity.id
_entity.type
_entity.pdbx_description
1 polymer ?
#
loop_
_entity_poly.entity_id
_entity_poly.type
_entity_poly.pdbx_seq_one_letter_code
_entity_poly.pdbx_strand_id
1 'polypeptide(L)'
;MYKILKAEKLSANSYLMDVEAPRIAKSCKPGQFIIAKTDEKGERIPLTICDYDREKGIITIVFQPVGASTEKMSKLQAGDSFRDFTGPLGQPSEFVNEDLEELKKKKYLFVAGGVGAAPVYPQVKWMHEHGIEADVIVGARTKDLVILEEEMKAVGNLTIATDDGSYGFNGMVTGVIEDLVKNQGKKYDVCVAIGPMIMMKFVCKLTKELEIPTIVSLNPIMVDGTGMCGACRVVVGGEVKFACVDGPEFDGHKVDFDQAMKRQLMYKTEEGRALLKLREGDTHQGGGCGCGGDK
;
A
#
# COMPACT_ATOMS: atom_id res chain seq x y z
N MET A 1 23.49 -5.33 -3.67
CA MET A 1 22.68 -4.24 -4.25
C MET A 1 21.61 -4.88 -5.12
N TYR A 2 20.43 -4.31 -5.18
CA TYR A 2 19.27 -4.86 -5.90
C TYR A 2 19.00 -3.98 -7.12
N LYS A 3 19.26 -4.52 -8.31
CA LYS A 3 19.23 -3.76 -9.57
C LYS A 3 17.78 -3.44 -9.97
N ILE A 4 17.54 -2.21 -10.38
CA ILE A 4 16.29 -1.77 -11.00
C ILE A 4 16.35 -2.13 -12.48
N LEU A 5 15.42 -2.95 -12.94
CA LEU A 5 15.35 -3.41 -14.33
C LEU A 5 14.43 -2.51 -15.16
N LYS A 6 13.39 -1.98 -14.53
CA LYS A 6 12.41 -1.06 -15.12
C LYS A 6 12.07 0.03 -14.11
N ALA A 7 11.92 1.26 -14.57
CA ALA A 7 11.36 2.36 -13.82
C ALA A 7 10.39 3.12 -14.73
N GLU A 8 9.14 3.27 -14.30
CA GLU A 8 8.08 3.85 -15.11
C GLU A 8 7.20 4.76 -14.24
N LYS A 9 6.74 5.85 -14.83
CA LYS A 9 5.76 6.74 -14.22
C LYS A 9 4.37 6.30 -14.66
N LEU A 10 3.57 5.74 -13.75
CA LEU A 10 2.21 5.26 -14.02
C LEU A 10 1.17 6.38 -14.09
N SER A 11 1.34 7.42 -13.28
CA SER A 11 0.41 8.54 -13.20
C SER A 11 1.15 9.82 -12.81
N ALA A 12 0.45 10.92 -12.64
CA ALA A 12 1.04 12.19 -12.21
C ALA A 12 1.88 12.07 -10.94
N ASN A 13 1.51 11.13 -10.04
CA ASN A 13 2.12 10.97 -8.72
C ASN A 13 2.45 9.52 -8.34
N SER A 14 2.46 8.59 -9.28
CA SER A 14 2.75 7.18 -8.99
C SER A 14 3.83 6.63 -9.92
N TYR A 15 4.72 5.83 -9.36
CA TYR A 15 5.87 5.22 -10.04
C TYR A 15 5.86 3.72 -9.82
N LEU A 16 6.27 2.98 -10.84
CA LEU A 16 6.47 1.53 -10.80
C LEU A 16 7.94 1.23 -11.02
N MET A 17 8.47 0.26 -10.27
CA MET A 17 9.81 -0.26 -10.48
C MET A 17 9.80 -1.80 -10.43
N ASP A 18 10.47 -2.40 -11.41
CA ASP A 18 10.83 -3.82 -11.39
C ASP A 18 12.24 -3.96 -10.85
N VAL A 19 12.39 -4.76 -9.81
CA VAL A 19 13.64 -4.93 -9.06
C VAL A 19 14.08 -6.39 -9.11
N GLU A 20 15.34 -6.63 -9.45
CA GLU A 20 15.95 -7.95 -9.44
C GLU A 20 16.16 -8.43 -7.99
N ALA A 21 15.31 -9.35 -7.54
CA ALA A 21 15.29 -9.87 -6.18
C ALA A 21 14.85 -11.36 -6.16
N PRO A 22 15.64 -12.29 -6.75
CA PRO A 22 15.20 -13.67 -7.02
C PRO A 22 14.81 -14.45 -5.77
N ARG A 23 15.48 -14.21 -4.64
CA ARG A 23 15.12 -14.89 -3.38
C ARG A 23 13.77 -14.47 -2.85
N ILE A 24 13.44 -13.16 -2.97
CA ILE A 24 12.15 -12.62 -2.56
C ILE A 24 11.07 -13.10 -3.52
N ALA A 25 11.28 -12.96 -4.84
CA ALA A 25 10.33 -13.36 -5.86
C ALA A 25 9.92 -14.84 -5.74
N LYS A 26 10.88 -15.73 -5.39
CA LYS A 26 10.63 -17.16 -5.22
C LYS A 26 9.70 -17.48 -4.04
N SER A 27 9.75 -16.69 -2.97
CA SER A 27 9.07 -17.01 -1.70
C SER A 27 7.90 -16.10 -1.34
N CYS A 28 7.77 -14.95 -1.99
CA CYS A 28 6.70 -14.01 -1.68
C CYS A 28 5.31 -14.53 -2.06
N LYS A 29 4.33 -14.02 -1.34
CA LYS A 29 2.90 -14.31 -1.50
C LYS A 29 2.11 -13.00 -1.47
N PRO A 30 0.87 -12.96 -2.02
CA PRO A 30 0.00 -11.78 -1.91
C PRO A 30 -0.14 -11.29 -0.46
N GLY A 31 -0.28 -9.98 -0.28
CA GLY A 31 -0.39 -9.33 1.03
C GLY A 31 0.94 -8.99 1.69
N GLN A 32 2.05 -9.57 1.24
CA GLN A 32 3.38 -9.29 1.80
C GLN A 32 4.01 -8.02 1.21
N PHE A 33 5.01 -7.51 1.92
CA PHE A 33 5.72 -6.29 1.57
C PHE A 33 7.25 -6.48 1.65
N ILE A 34 7.97 -5.47 1.19
CA ILE A 34 9.42 -5.34 1.35
C ILE A 34 9.76 -4.04 2.07
N ILE A 35 10.97 -3.94 2.56
CA ILE A 35 11.56 -2.67 2.97
C ILE A 35 12.70 -2.34 2.01
N ALA A 36 12.58 -1.20 1.32
CA ALA A 36 13.59 -0.66 0.42
C ALA A 36 14.40 0.45 1.11
N LYS A 37 15.69 0.54 0.76
CA LYS A 37 16.59 1.62 1.16
C LYS A 37 17.44 2.04 -0.03
N THR A 38 17.42 3.33 -0.37
CA THR A 38 18.08 3.84 -1.58
C THR A 38 19.61 3.87 -1.45
N ASP A 39 20.13 4.37 -0.34
CA ASP A 39 21.56 4.57 -0.08
C ASP A 39 21.92 4.33 1.39
N GLU A 40 23.16 4.49 1.78
CA GLU A 40 23.63 4.21 3.16
C GLU A 40 22.94 5.09 4.22
N LYS A 41 22.58 6.32 3.86
CA LYS A 41 21.89 7.28 4.74
C LYS A 41 20.39 7.31 4.52
N GLY A 42 19.87 6.54 3.53
CA GLY A 42 18.47 6.48 3.17
C GLY A 42 17.61 5.90 4.30
N GLU A 43 16.39 6.34 4.36
CA GLU A 43 15.38 5.77 5.25
C GLU A 43 14.92 4.38 4.76
N ARG A 44 14.39 3.60 5.66
CA ARG A 44 13.81 2.30 5.38
C ARG A 44 12.33 2.48 5.06
N ILE A 45 11.95 2.21 3.81
CA ILE A 45 10.60 2.46 3.29
C ILE A 45 9.88 1.13 3.08
N PRO A 46 8.78 0.85 3.80
CA PRO A 46 7.94 -0.31 3.54
C PRO A 46 7.11 -0.09 2.28
N LEU A 47 7.15 -1.04 1.37
CA LEU A 47 6.38 -1.04 0.13
C LEU A 47 5.78 -2.42 -0.09
N THR A 48 4.48 -2.47 -0.37
CA THR A 48 3.82 -3.74 -0.69
C THR A 48 4.32 -4.26 -2.03
N ILE A 49 4.47 -5.57 -2.13
CA ILE A 49 4.77 -6.26 -3.38
C ILE A 49 3.53 -6.15 -4.26
N CYS A 50 3.65 -5.41 -5.38
CA CYS A 50 2.57 -5.22 -6.35
C CYS A 50 2.44 -6.41 -7.30
N ASP A 51 3.56 -6.94 -7.73
CA ASP A 51 3.62 -8.15 -8.56
C ASP A 51 4.98 -8.85 -8.41
N TYR A 52 5.07 -10.06 -8.91
CA TYR A 52 6.31 -10.84 -8.89
C TYR A 52 6.38 -11.82 -10.06
N ASP A 53 7.58 -11.99 -10.58
CA ASP A 53 7.90 -13.04 -11.56
C ASP A 53 8.94 -13.98 -10.94
N ARG A 54 8.51 -15.20 -10.61
CA ARG A 54 9.34 -16.21 -9.96
C ARG A 54 10.43 -16.76 -10.85
N GLU A 55 10.17 -16.84 -12.15
CA GLU A 55 11.10 -17.38 -13.14
C GLU A 55 12.22 -16.39 -13.43
N LYS A 56 11.86 -15.11 -13.63
CA LYS A 56 12.83 -14.05 -13.86
C LYS A 56 13.44 -13.48 -12.57
N GLY A 57 12.90 -13.82 -11.41
CA GLY A 57 13.37 -13.31 -10.13
C GLY A 57 13.10 -11.83 -9.91
N ILE A 58 11.96 -11.34 -10.37
CA ILE A 58 11.60 -9.92 -10.35
C ILE A 58 10.53 -9.67 -9.29
N ILE A 59 10.67 -8.56 -8.57
CA ILE A 59 9.64 -7.96 -7.71
C ILE A 59 9.25 -6.62 -8.28
N THR A 60 7.95 -6.41 -8.46
CA THR A 60 7.37 -5.11 -8.86
C THR A 60 6.86 -4.38 -7.63
N ILE A 61 7.29 -3.13 -7.48
CA ILE A 61 6.81 -2.20 -6.46
C ILE A 61 6.17 -0.98 -7.11
N VAL A 62 5.14 -0.44 -6.46
CA VAL A 62 4.50 0.83 -6.85
C VAL A 62 4.47 1.75 -5.64
N PHE A 63 4.83 3.01 -5.84
CA PHE A 63 4.91 3.99 -4.75
C PHE A 63 4.57 5.40 -5.22
N GLN A 64 4.29 6.27 -4.24
CA GLN A 64 4.08 7.71 -4.46
C GLN A 64 5.19 8.51 -3.79
N PRO A 65 5.74 9.56 -4.42
CA PRO A 65 6.73 10.47 -3.84
C PRO A 65 6.06 11.44 -2.85
N VAL A 66 5.78 10.96 -1.65
CA VAL A 66 5.10 11.73 -0.59
C VAL A 66 6.05 12.35 0.43
N GLY A 67 7.30 11.92 0.46
CA GLY A 67 8.34 12.40 1.37
C GLY A 67 9.71 12.40 0.71
N ALA A 68 10.73 12.90 1.43
CA ALA A 68 12.10 13.04 0.91
C ALA A 68 12.67 11.75 0.33
N SER A 69 12.46 10.61 1.00
CA SER A 69 12.99 9.32 0.58
C SER A 69 12.30 8.79 -0.67
N THR A 70 10.98 8.87 -0.75
CA THR A 70 10.22 8.44 -1.94
C THR A 70 10.40 9.41 -3.11
N GLU A 71 10.68 10.71 -2.86
CA GLU A 71 11.08 11.66 -3.91
C GLU A 71 12.47 11.35 -4.47
N LYS A 72 13.42 10.89 -3.64
CA LYS A 72 14.71 10.36 -4.12
C LYS A 72 14.52 9.08 -4.94
N MET A 73 13.66 8.17 -4.45
CA MET A 73 13.36 6.94 -5.18
C MET A 73 12.80 7.21 -6.57
N SER A 74 11.90 8.19 -6.73
CA SER A 74 11.28 8.50 -8.01
C SER A 74 12.26 9.02 -9.08
N LYS A 75 13.49 9.36 -8.69
CA LYS A 75 14.57 9.79 -9.59
C LYS A 75 15.45 8.63 -10.06
N LEU A 76 15.34 7.45 -9.43
CA LEU A 76 16.07 6.25 -9.86
C LEU A 76 15.49 5.71 -11.16
N GLN A 77 16.39 5.16 -11.99
CA GLN A 77 16.07 4.65 -13.32
C GLN A 77 16.51 3.20 -13.49
N ALA A 78 16.14 2.60 -14.61
CA ALA A 78 16.65 1.29 -14.98
C ALA A 78 18.19 1.32 -15.07
N GLY A 79 18.84 0.37 -14.41
CA GLY A 79 20.29 0.32 -14.25
C GLY A 79 20.79 0.77 -12.89
N ASP A 80 20.06 1.63 -12.17
CA ASP A 80 20.34 1.97 -10.78
C ASP A 80 20.05 0.79 -9.85
N SER A 81 20.36 0.94 -8.57
CA SER A 81 20.16 -0.13 -7.59
C SER A 81 19.72 0.42 -6.23
N PHE A 82 18.87 -0.33 -5.55
CA PHE A 82 18.66 -0.13 -4.12
C PHE A 82 19.85 -0.68 -3.31
N ARG A 83 20.20 0.03 -2.25
CA ARG A 83 21.22 -0.42 -1.28
C ARG A 83 20.74 -1.67 -0.56
N ASP A 84 19.54 -1.62 0.01
CA ASP A 84 18.88 -2.73 0.69
C ASP A 84 17.46 -2.91 0.13
N PHE A 85 17.05 -4.18 0.03
CA PHE A 85 15.72 -4.59 -0.41
C PHE A 85 15.38 -5.87 0.34
N THR A 86 14.73 -5.73 1.49
CA THR A 86 14.54 -6.80 2.46
C THR A 86 13.11 -7.31 2.40
N GLY A 87 12.93 -8.62 2.28
CA GLY A 87 11.62 -9.27 2.24
C GLY A 87 11.72 -10.75 1.85
N PRO A 88 10.56 -11.41 1.63
CA PRO A 88 9.23 -10.89 1.91
C PRO A 88 9.00 -10.72 3.41
N LEU A 89 8.27 -9.70 3.81
CA LEU A 89 7.91 -9.37 5.19
C LEU A 89 6.39 -9.38 5.35
N GLY A 90 5.94 -9.49 6.59
CA GLY A 90 4.53 -9.58 6.93
C GLY A 90 3.94 -10.95 6.68
N GLN A 91 2.71 -11.15 7.18
CA GLN A 91 1.93 -12.34 6.89
C GLN A 91 1.36 -12.26 5.47
N PRO A 92 1.28 -13.35 4.73
CA PRO A 92 0.51 -13.39 3.49
C PRO A 92 -0.98 -13.23 3.79
N SER A 93 -1.76 -12.80 2.79
CA SER A 93 -3.22 -12.79 2.88
C SER A 93 -3.75 -14.16 3.29
N GLU A 94 -4.73 -14.19 4.20
CA GLU A 94 -5.23 -15.43 4.83
C GLU A 94 -5.67 -16.48 3.80
N PHE A 95 -6.35 -16.05 2.74
CA PHE A 95 -6.86 -16.93 1.70
C PHE A 95 -5.78 -17.80 1.01
N VAL A 96 -4.52 -17.37 1.02
CA VAL A 96 -3.41 -18.12 0.41
C VAL A 96 -3.18 -19.48 1.11
N ASN A 97 -3.65 -19.62 2.33
CA ASN A 97 -3.50 -20.82 3.15
C ASN A 97 -4.84 -21.56 3.38
N GLU A 98 -5.95 -21.06 2.82
CA GLU A 98 -7.26 -21.70 2.90
C GLU A 98 -7.47 -22.75 1.81
N ASP A 99 -8.47 -23.61 1.99
CA ASP A 99 -8.87 -24.60 0.98
C ASP A 99 -9.51 -23.91 -0.24
N LEU A 100 -9.02 -24.24 -1.44
CA LEU A 100 -9.47 -23.61 -2.68
C LEU A 100 -10.96 -23.85 -2.98
N GLU A 101 -11.50 -25.01 -2.66
CA GLU A 101 -12.90 -25.31 -2.91
C GLU A 101 -13.82 -24.51 -1.97
N GLU A 102 -13.37 -24.20 -0.75
CA GLU A 102 -14.09 -23.31 0.16
C GLU A 102 -13.99 -21.84 -0.30
N LEU A 103 -12.82 -21.43 -0.81
CA LEU A 103 -12.65 -20.07 -1.35
C LEU A 103 -13.55 -19.83 -2.57
N LYS A 104 -13.68 -20.80 -3.47
CA LYS A 104 -14.54 -20.70 -4.67
C LYS A 104 -16.03 -20.54 -4.36
N LYS A 105 -16.47 -20.90 -3.16
CA LYS A 105 -17.86 -20.70 -2.73
C LYS A 105 -18.14 -19.27 -2.26
N LYS A 106 -17.09 -18.52 -1.89
CA LYS A 106 -17.19 -17.15 -1.36
C LYS A 106 -17.19 -16.12 -2.49
N LYS A 107 -17.86 -15.01 -2.25
CA LYS A 107 -17.87 -13.82 -3.12
C LYS A 107 -17.01 -12.73 -2.50
N TYR A 108 -16.02 -12.28 -3.25
CA TYR A 108 -15.03 -11.31 -2.81
C TYR A 108 -15.26 -9.93 -3.41
N LEU A 109 -15.12 -8.91 -2.56
CA LEU A 109 -15.07 -7.52 -2.98
C LEU A 109 -13.72 -6.92 -2.57
N PHE A 110 -12.93 -6.48 -3.53
CA PHE A 110 -11.70 -5.73 -3.27
C PHE A 110 -11.92 -4.25 -3.48
N VAL A 111 -11.47 -3.43 -2.53
CA VAL A 111 -11.64 -1.97 -2.56
C VAL A 111 -10.29 -1.30 -2.42
N ALA A 112 -9.83 -0.69 -3.49
CA ALA A 112 -8.56 0.00 -3.57
C ALA A 112 -8.73 1.52 -3.60
N GLY A 113 -7.93 2.26 -2.83
CA GLY A 113 -7.90 3.73 -2.87
C GLY A 113 -6.54 4.27 -3.32
N GLY A 114 -6.48 4.96 -4.46
CA GLY A 114 -5.26 5.52 -5.01
C GLY A 114 -4.17 4.46 -5.20
N VAL A 115 -2.98 4.67 -4.58
CA VAL A 115 -1.88 3.71 -4.64
C VAL A 115 -2.22 2.35 -4.01
N GLY A 116 -3.30 2.25 -3.25
CA GLY A 116 -3.84 0.98 -2.73
C GLY A 116 -4.24 -0.03 -3.82
N ALA A 117 -4.36 0.39 -5.08
CA ALA A 117 -4.51 -0.52 -6.22
C ALA A 117 -3.31 -1.48 -6.34
N ALA A 118 -2.10 -1.01 -6.02
CA ALA A 118 -0.89 -1.84 -6.10
C ALA A 118 -0.90 -3.06 -5.17
N PRO A 119 -1.21 -2.96 -3.86
CA PRO A 119 -1.34 -4.12 -2.99
C PRO A 119 -2.59 -4.98 -3.24
N VAL A 120 -3.64 -4.44 -3.85
CA VAL A 120 -4.83 -5.20 -4.23
C VAL A 120 -4.56 -6.09 -5.45
N TYR A 121 -3.80 -5.61 -6.41
CA TYR A 121 -3.54 -6.32 -7.67
C TYR A 121 -3.03 -7.75 -7.49
N PRO A 122 -1.97 -8.05 -6.73
CA PRO A 122 -1.47 -9.40 -6.56
C PRO A 122 -2.46 -10.35 -5.89
N GLN A 123 -3.37 -9.81 -5.07
CA GLN A 123 -4.42 -10.59 -4.41
C GLN A 123 -5.49 -11.01 -5.42
N VAL A 124 -6.00 -10.05 -6.21
CA VAL A 124 -7.01 -10.31 -7.26
C VAL A 124 -6.43 -11.22 -8.34
N LYS A 125 -5.17 -10.99 -8.76
CA LYS A 125 -4.45 -11.84 -9.71
C LYS A 125 -4.36 -13.28 -9.20
N TRP A 126 -4.00 -13.47 -7.92
CA TRP A 126 -3.95 -14.80 -7.31
C TRP A 126 -5.33 -15.47 -7.31
N MET A 127 -6.40 -14.74 -6.96
CA MET A 127 -7.77 -15.26 -7.03
C MET A 127 -8.12 -15.74 -8.45
N HIS A 128 -7.85 -14.89 -9.45
CA HIS A 128 -8.09 -15.19 -10.87
C HIS A 128 -7.33 -16.43 -11.33
N GLU A 129 -6.03 -16.54 -11.00
CA GLU A 129 -5.19 -17.71 -11.35
C GLU A 129 -5.69 -19.01 -10.73
N HIS A 130 -6.48 -18.95 -9.65
CA HIS A 130 -7.07 -20.10 -8.98
C HIS A 130 -8.56 -20.30 -9.34
N GLY A 131 -9.07 -19.57 -10.34
CA GLY A 131 -10.45 -19.69 -10.84
C GLY A 131 -11.49 -19.10 -9.89
N ILE A 132 -11.13 -18.09 -9.10
CA ILE A 132 -12.02 -17.35 -8.19
C ILE A 132 -12.27 -15.97 -8.78
N GLU A 133 -13.53 -15.67 -9.07
CA GLU A 133 -13.93 -14.33 -9.54
C GLU A 133 -14.06 -13.36 -8.37
N ALA A 134 -13.60 -12.13 -8.58
CA ALA A 134 -13.71 -11.06 -7.60
C ALA A 134 -14.21 -9.76 -8.25
N ASP A 135 -15.08 -9.04 -7.53
CA ASP A 135 -15.41 -7.66 -7.87
C ASP A 135 -14.32 -6.73 -7.29
N VAL A 136 -13.90 -5.76 -8.08
CA VAL A 136 -12.83 -4.83 -7.70
C VAL A 136 -13.32 -3.40 -7.87
N ILE A 137 -13.16 -2.58 -6.85
CA ILE A 137 -13.39 -1.13 -6.90
C ILE A 137 -12.03 -0.44 -6.79
N VAL A 138 -11.70 0.40 -7.78
CA VAL A 138 -10.55 1.29 -7.73
C VAL A 138 -11.02 2.72 -7.64
N GLY A 139 -10.77 3.36 -6.51
CA GLY A 139 -11.08 4.76 -6.27
C GLY A 139 -9.88 5.68 -6.47
N ALA A 140 -10.08 6.82 -7.13
CA ALA A 140 -9.09 7.87 -7.29
C ALA A 140 -9.75 9.25 -7.15
N ARG A 141 -8.97 10.30 -6.96
CA ARG A 141 -9.51 11.67 -6.96
C ARG A 141 -9.96 12.09 -8.35
N THR A 142 -9.16 11.77 -9.36
CA THR A 142 -9.38 12.13 -10.76
C THR A 142 -8.97 10.97 -11.66
N LYS A 143 -9.41 10.98 -12.91
CA LYS A 143 -9.02 10.00 -13.93
C LYS A 143 -7.50 9.81 -14.05
N ASP A 144 -6.73 10.90 -14.05
CA ASP A 144 -5.28 10.88 -14.26
C ASP A 144 -4.50 10.22 -13.10
N LEU A 145 -5.17 9.93 -11.99
CA LEU A 145 -4.61 9.25 -10.83
C LEU A 145 -4.98 7.77 -10.75
N VAL A 146 -5.79 7.27 -11.67
CA VAL A 146 -6.11 5.84 -11.79
C VAL A 146 -4.86 5.11 -12.28
N ILE A 147 -4.52 4.02 -11.61
CA ILE A 147 -3.36 3.17 -11.97
C ILE A 147 -3.80 1.71 -12.08
N LEU A 148 -3.06 0.92 -12.84
CA LEU A 148 -3.26 -0.53 -13.01
C LEU A 148 -4.67 -0.90 -13.51
N GLU A 149 -5.29 -0.04 -14.32
CA GLU A 149 -6.65 -0.26 -14.82
C GLU A 149 -6.74 -1.50 -15.73
N GLU A 150 -5.84 -1.60 -16.69
CA GLU A 150 -5.86 -2.70 -17.65
C GLU A 150 -5.46 -4.03 -16.99
N GLU A 151 -4.51 -3.99 -16.06
CA GLU A 151 -4.08 -5.15 -15.27
C GLU A 151 -5.25 -5.66 -14.40
N MET A 152 -5.97 -4.75 -13.73
CA MET A 152 -7.13 -5.11 -12.90
C MET A 152 -8.29 -5.65 -13.73
N LYS A 153 -8.58 -5.07 -14.89
CA LYS A 153 -9.62 -5.56 -15.81
C LYS A 153 -9.34 -6.98 -16.30
N ALA A 154 -8.06 -7.31 -16.47
CA ALA A 154 -7.67 -8.64 -16.93
C ALA A 154 -7.90 -9.75 -15.88
N VAL A 155 -8.01 -9.39 -14.58
CA VAL A 155 -8.04 -10.36 -13.48
C VAL A 155 -9.29 -10.25 -12.59
N GLY A 156 -10.15 -9.24 -12.76
CA GLY A 156 -11.34 -9.05 -11.94
C GLY A 156 -12.41 -8.19 -12.60
N ASN A 157 -13.59 -8.18 -12.01
CA ASN A 157 -14.71 -7.34 -12.45
C ASN A 157 -14.52 -5.90 -11.94
N LEU A 158 -13.83 -5.07 -12.71
CA LEU A 158 -13.40 -3.74 -12.29
C LEU A 158 -14.51 -2.69 -12.40
N THR A 159 -14.72 -1.95 -11.31
CA THR A 159 -15.47 -0.69 -11.27
C THR A 159 -14.52 0.44 -10.83
N ILE A 160 -14.44 1.52 -11.61
CA ILE A 160 -13.64 2.69 -11.25
C ILE A 160 -14.56 3.77 -10.69
N ALA A 161 -14.10 4.46 -9.64
CA ALA A 161 -14.74 5.63 -9.07
C ALA A 161 -13.77 6.81 -9.02
N THR A 162 -14.23 8.00 -9.38
CA THR A 162 -13.45 9.22 -9.19
C THR A 162 -14.26 10.24 -8.39
N ASP A 163 -13.58 10.87 -7.40
CA ASP A 163 -14.24 11.82 -6.50
C ASP A 163 -14.82 13.02 -7.26
N ASP A 164 -14.15 13.44 -8.33
CA ASP A 164 -14.56 14.57 -9.18
C ASP A 164 -15.51 14.18 -10.33
N GLY A 165 -15.81 12.89 -10.49
CA GLY A 165 -16.67 12.38 -11.56
C GLY A 165 -16.04 12.40 -12.96
N SER A 166 -14.73 12.62 -13.06
CA SER A 166 -14.03 12.68 -14.36
C SER A 166 -13.95 11.34 -15.08
N TYR A 167 -14.16 10.22 -14.35
CA TYR A 167 -14.13 8.87 -14.93
C TYR A 167 -14.88 7.85 -14.06
N GLY A 168 -15.62 6.94 -14.69
CA GLY A 168 -16.34 5.86 -14.01
C GLY A 168 -17.49 6.38 -13.14
N PHE A 169 -17.66 5.79 -11.97
CA PHE A 169 -18.65 6.21 -10.97
C PHE A 169 -18.25 7.57 -10.38
N ASN A 170 -19.20 8.50 -10.33
CA ASN A 170 -18.97 9.80 -9.73
C ASN A 170 -19.16 9.74 -8.21
N GLY A 171 -18.07 9.77 -7.47
CA GLY A 171 -18.08 9.74 -6.02
C GLY A 171 -17.06 8.78 -5.40
N MET A 172 -17.19 8.58 -4.10
CA MET A 172 -16.25 7.75 -3.32
C MET A 172 -16.55 6.26 -3.48
N VAL A 173 -15.56 5.42 -3.18
CA VAL A 173 -15.68 3.95 -3.20
C VAL A 173 -16.82 3.41 -2.34
N THR A 174 -17.18 4.09 -1.25
CA THR A 174 -18.34 3.74 -0.42
C THR A 174 -19.66 3.84 -1.17
N GLY A 175 -19.81 4.84 -2.06
CA GLY A 175 -20.98 4.96 -2.93
C GLY A 175 -21.11 3.81 -3.92
N VAL A 176 -19.97 3.31 -4.46
CA VAL A 176 -19.97 2.12 -5.32
C VAL A 176 -20.37 0.87 -4.52
N ILE A 177 -19.86 0.69 -3.30
CA ILE A 177 -20.26 -0.43 -2.43
C ILE A 177 -21.79 -0.40 -2.20
N GLU A 178 -22.33 0.77 -1.86
CA GLU A 178 -23.77 0.92 -1.67
C GLU A 178 -24.57 0.59 -2.93
N ASP A 179 -24.12 1.06 -4.08
CA ASP A 179 -24.77 0.76 -5.36
C ASP A 179 -24.76 -0.75 -5.66
N LEU A 180 -23.60 -1.39 -5.55
CA LEU A 180 -23.47 -2.84 -5.77
C LEU A 180 -24.37 -3.65 -4.85
N VAL A 181 -24.42 -3.31 -3.56
CA VAL A 181 -25.16 -4.09 -2.55
C VAL A 181 -26.65 -3.72 -2.54
N LYS A 182 -26.99 -2.42 -2.44
CA LYS A 182 -28.38 -1.99 -2.24
C LYS A 182 -29.18 -1.90 -3.53
N ASN A 183 -28.56 -1.44 -4.65
CA ASN A 183 -29.26 -1.23 -5.91
C ASN A 183 -29.15 -2.44 -6.83
N GLN A 184 -27.97 -3.07 -6.91
CA GLN A 184 -27.75 -4.24 -7.77
C GLN A 184 -28.01 -5.57 -7.06
N GLY A 185 -28.21 -5.56 -5.73
CA GLY A 185 -28.53 -6.76 -4.94
C GLY A 185 -27.35 -7.75 -4.79
N LYS A 186 -26.10 -7.32 -5.07
CA LYS A 186 -24.92 -8.16 -4.88
C LYS A 186 -24.70 -8.48 -3.40
N LYS A 187 -24.21 -9.67 -3.12
CA LYS A 187 -23.82 -10.11 -1.78
C LYS A 187 -22.36 -10.49 -1.79
N TYR A 188 -21.65 -10.15 -0.74
CA TYR A 188 -20.24 -10.45 -0.55
C TYR A 188 -20.00 -11.14 0.78
N ASP A 189 -19.17 -12.16 0.77
CA ASP A 189 -18.78 -12.91 1.98
C ASP A 189 -17.53 -12.31 2.62
N VAL A 190 -16.69 -11.62 1.82
CA VAL A 190 -15.46 -10.95 2.27
C VAL A 190 -15.25 -9.67 1.47
N CYS A 191 -14.93 -8.59 2.18
CA CYS A 191 -14.41 -7.35 1.61
C CYS A 191 -12.94 -7.19 2.02
N VAL A 192 -12.07 -6.83 1.08
CA VAL A 192 -10.68 -6.45 1.36
C VAL A 192 -10.49 -5.01 0.95
N ALA A 193 -10.17 -4.12 1.89
CA ALA A 193 -10.03 -2.70 1.62
C ALA A 193 -8.60 -2.22 1.90
N ILE A 194 -7.95 -1.62 0.89
CA ILE A 194 -6.57 -1.16 0.96
C ILE A 194 -6.44 0.25 0.36
N GLY A 195 -5.93 1.18 1.16
CA GLY A 195 -5.78 2.57 0.71
C GLY A 195 -5.49 3.53 1.86
N PRO A 196 -5.82 4.81 1.72
CA PRO A 196 -5.71 5.77 2.81
C PRO A 196 -6.47 5.32 4.06
N MET A 197 -5.87 5.51 5.24
CA MET A 197 -6.44 5.07 6.52
C MET A 197 -7.88 5.56 6.73
N ILE A 198 -8.16 6.79 6.32
CA ILE A 198 -9.50 7.39 6.40
C ILE A 198 -10.51 6.68 5.48
N MET A 199 -10.10 6.26 4.27
CA MET A 199 -10.93 5.50 3.36
C MET A 199 -11.28 4.14 3.98
N MET A 200 -10.28 3.41 4.48
CA MET A 200 -10.49 2.12 5.13
C MET A 200 -11.43 2.23 6.32
N LYS A 201 -11.31 3.27 7.13
CA LYS A 201 -12.23 3.56 8.25
C LYS A 201 -13.68 3.68 7.77
N PHE A 202 -13.94 4.44 6.71
CA PHE A 202 -15.31 4.63 6.19
C PHE A 202 -15.84 3.38 5.47
N VAL A 203 -14.99 2.66 4.75
CA VAL A 203 -15.36 1.35 4.18
C VAL A 203 -15.76 0.39 5.28
N CYS A 204 -14.95 0.24 6.34
CA CYS A 204 -15.27 -0.63 7.47
C CYS A 204 -16.55 -0.23 8.20
N LYS A 205 -16.83 1.07 8.33
CA LYS A 205 -18.09 1.53 8.91
C LYS A 205 -19.28 1.07 8.07
N LEU A 206 -19.23 1.27 6.75
CA LEU A 206 -20.29 0.88 5.83
C LEU A 206 -20.46 -0.64 5.77
N THR A 207 -19.35 -1.38 5.61
CA THR A 207 -19.43 -2.86 5.51
C THR A 207 -19.91 -3.51 6.79
N LYS A 208 -19.66 -2.88 7.96
CA LYS A 208 -20.25 -3.32 9.23
C LYS A 208 -21.77 -3.18 9.26
N GLU A 209 -22.31 -2.08 8.72
CA GLU A 209 -23.76 -1.86 8.57
C GLU A 209 -24.38 -2.84 7.56
N LEU A 210 -23.60 -3.26 6.55
CA LEU A 210 -23.99 -4.22 5.52
C LEU A 210 -23.72 -5.68 5.92
N GLU A 211 -23.19 -5.93 7.12
CA GLU A 211 -22.81 -7.26 7.64
C GLU A 211 -21.80 -8.00 6.75
N ILE A 212 -20.89 -7.27 6.10
CA ILE A 212 -19.83 -7.84 5.24
C ILE A 212 -18.52 -7.88 6.03
N PRO A 213 -17.98 -9.07 6.38
CA PRO A 213 -16.66 -9.21 6.98
C PRO A 213 -15.61 -8.48 6.17
N THR A 214 -14.79 -7.65 6.82
CA THR A 214 -13.88 -6.76 6.11
C THR A 214 -12.45 -6.87 6.65
N ILE A 215 -11.52 -7.14 5.76
CA ILE A 215 -10.08 -7.14 6.01
C ILE A 215 -9.51 -5.83 5.51
N VAL A 216 -8.58 -5.24 6.25
CA VAL A 216 -7.85 -4.03 5.84
C VAL A 216 -6.36 -4.27 5.92
N SER A 217 -5.60 -3.77 4.95
CA SER A 217 -4.15 -3.79 4.99
C SER A 217 -3.63 -2.45 5.53
N LEU A 218 -3.11 -2.46 6.76
CA LEU A 218 -2.68 -1.25 7.45
C LEU A 218 -1.25 -0.85 7.04
N ASN A 219 -1.05 0.45 6.89
CA ASN A 219 0.20 1.07 6.49
C ASN A 219 0.77 2.04 7.56
N PRO A 220 1.00 1.58 8.82
CA PRO A 220 1.65 2.39 9.82
C PRO A 220 3.12 2.64 9.48
N ILE A 221 3.75 3.56 10.21
CA ILE A 221 5.19 3.77 10.13
C ILE A 221 5.91 2.46 10.48
N MET A 222 6.78 1.98 9.60
CA MET A 222 7.61 0.80 9.80
C MET A 222 9.09 1.17 9.62
N VAL A 223 9.96 0.62 10.47
CA VAL A 223 11.40 0.87 10.40
C VAL A 223 12.15 -0.43 10.20
N ASP A 224 12.01 -1.37 11.12
CA ASP A 224 12.78 -2.62 11.09
C ASP A 224 12.08 -3.74 10.29
N GLY A 225 10.76 -3.87 10.42
CA GLY A 225 9.97 -4.85 9.66
C GLY A 225 9.96 -6.26 10.26
N THR A 226 10.58 -6.49 11.42
CA THR A 226 10.71 -7.81 12.06
C THR A 226 10.08 -7.88 13.47
N GLY A 227 9.36 -6.84 13.88
CA GLY A 227 8.66 -6.78 15.17
C GLY A 227 9.49 -6.25 16.33
N MET A 228 10.78 -5.92 16.13
CA MET A 228 11.68 -5.53 17.22
C MET A 228 11.47 -4.07 17.68
N CYS A 229 11.30 -3.13 16.75
CA CYS A 229 11.32 -1.70 17.10
C CYS A 229 9.98 -1.18 17.62
N GLY A 230 8.86 -1.88 17.38
CA GLY A 230 7.51 -1.48 17.80
C GLY A 230 6.95 -0.23 17.12
N ALA A 231 7.61 0.30 16.07
CA ALA A 231 7.15 1.49 15.34
C ALA A 231 5.77 1.27 14.69
N CYS A 232 5.54 0.07 14.15
CA CYS A 232 4.34 -0.31 13.40
C CYS A 232 3.18 -0.80 14.28
N ARG A 233 3.18 -0.52 15.59
CA ARG A 233 2.10 -0.98 16.47
C ARG A 233 0.77 -0.33 16.11
N VAL A 234 -0.27 -1.15 16.13
CA VAL A 234 -1.67 -0.80 15.93
C VAL A 234 -2.50 -1.46 17.02
N VAL A 235 -3.72 -1.00 17.24
CA VAL A 235 -4.66 -1.65 18.19
C VAL A 235 -5.77 -2.30 17.39
N VAL A 236 -5.95 -3.61 17.62
CA VAL A 236 -6.96 -4.43 16.95
C VAL A 236 -7.68 -5.25 18.01
N GLY A 237 -8.99 -5.07 18.13
CA GLY A 237 -9.79 -5.75 19.15
C GLY A 237 -9.38 -5.42 20.60
N GLY A 238 -8.79 -4.23 20.83
CA GLY A 238 -8.28 -3.82 22.15
C GLY A 238 -6.86 -4.31 22.45
N GLU A 239 -6.26 -5.12 21.59
CA GLU A 239 -4.89 -5.63 21.75
C GLU A 239 -3.89 -4.89 20.86
N VAL A 240 -2.66 -4.73 21.38
CA VAL A 240 -1.55 -4.19 20.58
C VAL A 240 -1.03 -5.28 19.66
N LYS A 241 -0.97 -4.97 18.37
CA LYS A 241 -0.38 -5.80 17.32
C LYS A 241 0.73 -5.04 16.60
N PHE A 242 1.66 -5.76 15.99
CA PHE A 242 2.73 -5.19 15.16
C PHE A 242 2.47 -5.50 13.68
N ALA A 243 2.06 -4.52 12.91
CA ALA A 243 1.65 -4.72 11.52
C ALA A 243 2.71 -5.40 10.65
N CYS A 244 4.00 -5.30 10.99
CA CYS A 244 5.06 -5.93 10.22
C CYS A 244 5.22 -7.44 10.46
N VAL A 245 4.65 -8.00 11.53
CA VAL A 245 4.75 -9.43 11.85
C VAL A 245 3.40 -10.10 12.11
N ASP A 246 2.43 -9.38 12.71
CA ASP A 246 1.08 -9.88 12.95
C ASP A 246 0.14 -9.60 11.77
N GLY A 247 0.49 -8.66 10.88
CA GLY A 247 -0.24 -8.20 9.72
C GLY A 247 0.63 -8.22 8.45
N PRO A 248 0.41 -7.35 7.49
CA PRO A 248 -0.29 -6.04 7.60
C PRO A 248 -1.81 -6.09 7.56
N GLU A 249 -2.39 -7.24 7.27
CA GLU A 249 -3.84 -7.41 7.14
C GLU A 249 -4.48 -7.76 8.49
N PHE A 250 -5.63 -7.11 8.78
CA PHE A 250 -6.37 -7.27 10.02
C PHE A 250 -7.87 -7.17 9.79
N ASP A 251 -8.67 -7.74 10.71
CA ASP A 251 -10.12 -7.52 10.78
C ASP A 251 -10.42 -6.02 10.95
N GLY A 252 -10.88 -5.40 9.87
CA GLY A 252 -11.11 -3.95 9.81
C GLY A 252 -12.17 -3.46 10.79
N HIS A 253 -13.11 -4.32 11.19
CA HIS A 253 -14.13 -3.96 12.17
C HIS A 253 -13.60 -3.90 13.61
N LYS A 254 -12.38 -4.40 13.85
CA LYS A 254 -11.72 -4.38 15.16
C LYS A 254 -10.57 -3.37 15.26
N VAL A 255 -10.17 -2.72 14.15
CA VAL A 255 -9.07 -1.75 14.13
C VAL A 255 -9.47 -0.45 14.81
N ASP A 256 -8.62 0.06 15.70
CA ASP A 256 -8.69 1.43 16.23
C ASP A 256 -8.05 2.40 15.20
N PHE A 257 -8.85 2.82 14.22
CA PHE A 257 -8.42 3.74 13.18
C PHE A 257 -8.02 5.11 13.70
N ASP A 258 -8.64 5.59 14.79
CA ASP A 258 -8.33 6.91 15.35
C ASP A 258 -6.93 6.94 15.95
N GLN A 259 -6.55 5.88 16.67
CA GLN A 259 -5.19 5.73 17.16
C GLN A 259 -4.20 5.53 16.02
N ALA A 260 -4.53 4.69 15.03
CA ALA A 260 -3.66 4.45 13.88
C ALA A 260 -3.37 5.74 13.10
N MET A 261 -4.38 6.57 12.82
CA MET A 261 -4.21 7.86 12.16
C MET A 261 -3.37 8.84 12.98
N LYS A 262 -3.57 8.91 14.31
CA LYS A 262 -2.73 9.75 15.19
C LYS A 262 -1.26 9.34 15.12
N ARG A 263 -0.98 8.04 15.07
CA ARG A 263 0.39 7.52 14.96
C ARG A 263 1.04 7.84 13.61
N GLN A 264 0.30 7.88 12.52
CA GLN A 264 0.83 8.32 11.21
C GLN A 264 1.31 9.78 11.20
N LEU A 265 0.88 10.59 12.14
CA LEU A 265 1.27 12.01 12.24
C LEU A 265 2.53 12.24 13.09
N MET A 266 3.09 11.21 13.74
CA MET A 266 4.14 11.35 14.75
C MET A 266 5.40 12.07 14.27
N TYR A 267 5.81 11.89 13.02
CA TYR A 267 7.05 12.46 12.46
C TYR A 267 6.80 13.47 11.33
N LYS A 268 5.59 14.01 11.22
CA LYS A 268 5.21 14.88 10.11
C LYS A 268 6.05 16.16 10.02
N THR A 269 6.49 16.69 11.14
CA THR A 269 7.38 17.87 11.20
C THR A 269 8.77 17.52 10.68
N GLU A 270 9.33 16.40 11.09
CA GLU A 270 10.65 15.90 10.67
C GLU A 270 10.65 15.55 9.18
N GLU A 271 9.61 14.86 8.71
CA GLU A 271 9.40 14.55 7.31
C GLU A 271 9.29 15.81 6.44
N GLY A 272 8.55 16.82 6.90
CA GLY A 272 8.43 18.11 6.23
C GLY A 272 9.77 18.84 6.13
N ARG A 273 10.55 18.86 7.21
CA ARG A 273 11.90 19.44 7.22
C ARG A 273 12.85 18.71 6.28
N ALA A 274 12.82 17.36 6.28
CA ALA A 274 13.64 16.56 5.38
C ALA A 274 13.29 16.82 3.91
N LEU A 275 12.02 17.00 3.59
CA LEU A 275 11.55 17.28 2.24
C LEU A 275 11.97 18.69 1.79
N LEU A 276 11.83 19.70 2.65
CA LEU A 276 12.29 21.06 2.37
C LEU A 276 13.81 21.09 2.12
N LYS A 277 14.58 20.44 2.99
CA LYS A 277 16.05 20.33 2.81
C LYS A 277 16.43 19.65 1.49
N LEU A 278 15.66 18.69 1.02
CA LEU A 278 15.89 18.03 -0.26
C LEU A 278 15.61 18.94 -1.45
N ARG A 279 14.57 19.78 -1.37
CA ARG A 279 14.12 20.64 -2.47
C ARG A 279 14.88 21.95 -2.56
N GLU A 280 15.18 22.57 -1.43
CA GLU A 280 15.76 23.92 -1.34
C GLU A 280 17.27 23.92 -1.00
N GLY A 281 17.84 22.75 -0.70
CA GLY A 281 19.17 22.62 -0.14
C GLY A 281 19.23 22.92 1.36
N ASP A 282 20.42 22.80 1.96
CA ASP A 282 20.62 23.08 3.37
C ASP A 282 20.72 24.62 3.57
N THR A 283 19.59 25.29 3.74
CA THR A 283 19.53 26.73 3.99
C THR A 283 20.14 27.15 5.34
N HIS A 284 20.51 26.19 6.19
CA HIS A 284 21.23 26.39 7.45
C HIS A 284 22.74 26.21 7.31
N GLN A 285 23.36 26.77 6.26
CA GLN A 285 24.79 26.99 6.28
C GLN A 285 25.08 28.21 7.18
N GLY A 286 25.36 27.88 8.44
CA GLY A 286 26.25 28.70 9.27
C GLY A 286 25.78 30.09 9.64
N GLY A 287 24.79 30.21 10.50
CA GLY A 287 24.79 31.27 11.50
C GLY A 287 25.80 30.91 12.60
N GLY A 288 27.06 30.96 12.29
CA GLY A 288 28.09 30.98 13.33
C GLY A 288 27.84 32.19 14.21
N CYS A 289 27.39 31.98 15.45
CA CYS A 289 27.37 32.98 16.48
C CYS A 289 28.81 33.39 16.72
N GLY A 290 29.26 34.42 16.03
CA GLY A 290 30.51 35.12 16.34
C GLY A 290 30.38 35.87 17.66
N CYS A 291 30.42 35.15 18.77
CA CYS A 291 30.72 35.71 20.05
C CYS A 291 32.24 35.91 20.09
N GLY A 292 32.72 36.96 19.42
CA GLY A 292 34.00 37.51 19.65
C GLY A 292 34.02 38.08 21.08
N GLY A 293 34.68 37.38 21.97
CA GLY A 293 35.09 37.87 23.27
C GLY A 293 36.47 38.48 23.14
N ASP A 294 36.55 39.78 22.94
CA ASP A 294 37.74 40.56 23.27
C ASP A 294 37.91 40.60 24.79
N LYS A 295 39.03 40.15 25.21
CA LYS A 295 40.05 40.55 26.18
C LYS A 295 40.58 39.38 27.00
#